data_e38aca450e37a376633e7d501e670ae1
#
_entry.id   e38aca450e37a376633e7d501e670ae1
#
_cell.length_a   1.000
_cell.length_b   1.000
_cell.length_c   1.000
_cell.angle_alpha   90.00
_cell.angle_beta   90.00
_cell.angle_gamma   90.00
#
_symmetry.space_group_name_H-M   'P 1'
#
loop_
_entity.id
_entity.type
_entity.pdbx_description
1 polymer ?
#
loop_
_entity_poly.entity_id
_entity_poly.type
_entity_poly.pdbx_seq_one_letter_code
_entity_poly.pdbx_strand_id
1 'polypeptide(L)'
;MAAGKFTLANRRLLHAEAPAHGWQADAINDLVVFGQTRLHPMDYKVYCDGALVGSYRSDGMILATPTGSTAYSFSAGGPILDAAADVLVLTPVCAHNVHAAPLVFAADRHLKIIADAENRDGSFACADSSAQCDLLPGESLLVTGCGQRLRLIAFDDAEQFHAICLLYTSP
;
A
#
# COMPACT_ATOMS: atom_id res chain seq x y z
N MET A 1 -22.72 32.83 -10.54
CA MET A 1 -22.02 31.57 -10.21
C MET A 1 -23.09 30.55 -9.87
N ALA A 2 -23.24 29.48 -10.66
CA ALA A 2 -24.18 28.41 -10.34
C ALA A 2 -23.67 27.72 -9.07
N ALA A 3 -24.50 27.58 -8.04
CA ALA A 3 -24.20 26.79 -6.86
C ALA A 3 -24.12 25.32 -7.29
N GLY A 4 -22.90 24.86 -7.64
CA GLY A 4 -22.67 23.46 -7.99
C GLY A 4 -22.98 22.60 -6.77
N LYS A 5 -23.81 21.58 -6.94
CA LYS A 5 -24.00 20.54 -5.92
C LYS A 5 -22.71 19.74 -5.85
N PHE A 6 -22.11 19.66 -4.67
CA PHE A 6 -20.96 18.80 -4.41
C PHE A 6 -21.23 18.00 -3.14
N THR A 7 -20.56 16.87 -3.03
CA THR A 7 -20.51 16.04 -1.82
C THR A 7 -19.06 16.03 -1.28
N LEU A 8 -18.89 15.58 -0.05
CA LEU A 8 -17.57 15.35 0.51
C LEU A 8 -17.32 13.83 0.53
N ALA A 9 -16.42 13.39 -0.32
CA ALA A 9 -15.95 12.03 -0.33
C ALA A 9 -14.84 11.85 0.73
N ASN A 10 -14.98 10.86 1.59
CA ASN A 10 -13.98 10.50 2.58
C ASN A 10 -13.05 9.43 1.98
N ARG A 11 -11.76 9.69 1.97
CA ARG A 11 -10.75 8.75 1.48
C ARG A 11 -9.93 8.21 2.65
N ARG A 12 -9.71 6.90 2.66
CA ARG A 12 -8.84 6.24 3.63
C ARG A 12 -7.39 6.70 3.40
N LEU A 13 -6.68 6.98 4.48
CA LEU A 13 -5.23 7.08 4.50
C LEU A 13 -4.67 5.81 5.15
N LEU A 14 -3.44 5.47 4.84
CA LEU A 14 -2.66 4.52 5.62
C LEU A 14 -1.66 5.27 6.50
N HIS A 15 -1.30 4.67 7.63
CA HIS A 15 -0.28 5.13 8.55
C HIS A 15 0.83 4.09 8.64
N ALA A 16 2.07 4.52 8.56
CA ALA A 16 3.24 3.66 8.62
C ALA A 16 4.24 4.15 9.66
N GLU A 17 4.87 3.21 10.36
CA GLU A 17 5.90 3.46 11.36
C GLU A 17 7.09 2.53 11.16
N ALA A 18 8.30 3.07 11.28
CA ALA A 18 9.54 2.32 11.43
C ALA A 18 10.13 2.61 12.84
N PRO A 19 9.78 1.79 13.85
CA PRO A 19 10.10 2.11 15.25
C PRO A 19 11.60 2.22 15.52
N ALA A 20 12.43 1.44 14.82
CA ALA A 20 13.88 1.49 14.97
C ALA A 20 14.49 2.85 14.62
N HIS A 21 13.80 3.64 13.79
CA HIS A 21 14.25 4.94 13.30
C HIS A 21 13.42 6.11 13.84
N GLY A 22 12.36 5.85 14.63
CA GLY A 22 11.41 6.88 15.04
C GLY A 22 10.69 7.54 13.86
N TRP A 23 10.68 6.88 12.69
CA TRP A 23 10.04 7.40 11.49
C TRP A 23 8.57 7.00 11.46
N GLN A 24 7.75 7.95 10.99
CA GLN A 24 6.34 7.73 10.72
C GLN A 24 5.89 8.57 9.53
N ALA A 25 4.92 8.07 8.78
CA ALA A 25 4.32 8.79 7.66
C ALA A 25 2.89 8.33 7.40
N ASP A 26 2.07 9.23 6.88
CA ASP A 26 0.76 8.92 6.33
C ASP A 26 0.83 8.96 4.80
N ALA A 27 0.07 8.08 4.13
CA ALA A 27 -0.03 8.09 2.68
C ALA A 27 -1.49 8.06 2.21
N ILE A 28 -1.73 8.78 1.11
CA ILE A 28 -3.03 8.80 0.41
C ILE A 28 -3.12 7.60 -0.53
N ASN A 29 -2.03 7.33 -1.26
CA ASN A 29 -1.99 6.25 -2.24
C ASN A 29 -1.39 4.98 -1.64
N ASP A 30 -0.09 4.99 -1.42
CA ASP A 30 0.62 3.78 -1.07
C ASP A 30 1.89 4.01 -0.24
N LEU A 31 2.28 2.94 0.40
CA LEU A 31 3.57 2.73 1.03
C LEU A 31 4.28 1.62 0.26
N VAL A 32 5.49 1.89 -0.20
CA VAL A 32 6.31 0.88 -0.86
C VAL A 32 7.50 0.50 0.00
N VAL A 33 7.90 -0.77 -0.05
CA VAL A 33 9.12 -1.29 0.55
C VAL A 33 9.92 -2.00 -0.54
N PHE A 34 11.13 -1.53 -0.80
CA PHE A 34 12.01 -2.10 -1.83
C PHE A 34 13.42 -2.34 -1.28
N GLY A 35 14.14 -3.28 -1.89
CA GLY A 35 15.57 -3.42 -1.67
C GLY A 35 16.34 -2.18 -2.10
N GLN A 36 17.38 -1.80 -1.34
CA GLN A 36 18.27 -0.67 -1.69
C GLN A 36 18.99 -0.92 -3.02
N THR A 37 19.33 -2.18 -3.29
CA THR A 37 19.86 -2.58 -4.58
C THR A 37 18.80 -3.39 -5.33
N ARG A 38 18.46 -2.99 -6.54
CA ARG A 38 17.48 -3.71 -7.40
C ARG A 38 18.10 -4.90 -8.14
N LEU A 39 19.24 -5.40 -7.66
CA LEU A 39 19.99 -6.48 -8.34
C LEU A 39 19.51 -7.87 -7.92
N HIS A 40 18.88 -7.97 -6.77
CA HIS A 40 18.43 -9.26 -6.21
C HIS A 40 17.06 -9.11 -5.57
N PRO A 41 16.18 -10.13 -5.73
CA PRO A 41 14.92 -10.16 -4.99
C PRO A 41 15.20 -10.29 -3.50
N MET A 42 14.35 -9.65 -2.71
CA MET A 42 14.40 -9.66 -1.25
C MET A 42 13.41 -10.68 -0.69
N ASP A 43 13.74 -11.25 0.45
CA ASP A 43 12.83 -12.09 1.22
C ASP A 43 12.09 -11.22 2.25
N TYR A 44 10.76 -11.28 2.22
CA TYR A 44 9.87 -10.52 3.12
C TYR A 44 8.95 -11.47 3.88
N LYS A 45 8.68 -11.13 5.14
CA LYS A 45 7.64 -11.75 5.96
C LYS A 45 6.57 -10.73 6.29
N VAL A 46 5.31 -11.10 6.11
CA VAL A 46 4.16 -10.24 6.39
C VAL A 46 3.32 -10.88 7.48
N TYR A 47 3.02 -10.08 8.51
CA TYR A 47 2.17 -10.47 9.62
C TYR A 47 0.93 -9.57 9.65
N CYS A 48 -0.20 -10.15 10.04
CA CYS A 48 -1.45 -9.44 10.31
C CYS A 48 -1.89 -9.78 11.74
N ASP A 49 -2.04 -8.78 12.58
CA ASP A 49 -2.39 -8.92 13.99
C ASP A 49 -1.52 -9.97 14.74
N GLY A 50 -0.23 -9.98 14.43
CA GLY A 50 0.75 -10.89 15.01
C GLY A 50 0.86 -12.26 14.34
N ALA A 51 -0.08 -12.67 13.49
CA ALA A 51 -0.03 -13.93 12.76
C ALA A 51 0.71 -13.78 11.42
N LEU A 52 1.61 -14.71 11.09
CA LEU A 52 2.27 -14.75 9.77
C LEU A 52 1.22 -15.07 8.70
N VAL A 53 1.06 -14.18 7.71
CA VAL A 53 0.11 -14.34 6.61
C VAL A 53 0.78 -14.60 5.27
N GLY A 54 2.08 -14.34 5.16
CA GLY A 54 2.82 -14.62 3.93
C GLY A 54 4.31 -14.46 4.07
N SER A 55 5.05 -15.24 3.27
CA SER A 55 6.48 -15.07 3.03
C SER A 55 6.67 -14.92 1.52
N TYR A 56 7.37 -13.88 1.12
CA TYR A 56 7.51 -13.48 -0.26
C TYR A 56 8.97 -13.30 -0.63
N ARG A 57 9.35 -13.81 -1.79
CA ARG A 57 10.60 -13.46 -2.46
C ARG A 57 10.25 -12.58 -3.65
N SER A 58 10.54 -11.28 -3.57
CA SER A 58 10.07 -10.27 -4.52
C SER A 58 11.01 -9.08 -4.58
N ASP A 59 10.86 -8.24 -5.60
CA ASP A 59 11.63 -6.99 -5.71
C ASP A 59 11.17 -5.97 -4.66
N GLY A 60 9.93 -6.08 -4.22
CA GLY A 60 9.37 -5.20 -3.20
C GLY A 60 7.93 -5.56 -2.83
N MET A 61 7.37 -4.77 -1.92
CA MET A 61 6.01 -4.88 -1.44
C MET A 61 5.34 -3.51 -1.52
N ILE A 62 4.09 -3.46 -1.98
CA ILE A 62 3.27 -2.25 -2.00
C ILE A 62 2.08 -2.46 -1.09
N LEU A 63 1.87 -1.56 -0.14
CA LEU A 63 0.64 -1.46 0.63
C LEU A 63 -0.12 -0.23 0.17
N ALA A 64 -1.31 -0.42 -0.41
CA ALA A 64 -2.08 0.68 -0.97
C ALA A 64 -3.43 0.84 -0.29
N THR A 65 -3.90 2.08 -0.24
CA THR A 65 -5.28 2.44 0.06
C THR A 65 -6.19 2.12 -1.13
N PRO A 66 -7.52 2.17 -0.98
CA PRO A 66 -8.41 2.07 -2.12
C PRO A 66 -8.16 3.15 -3.18
N THR A 67 -7.81 4.38 -2.78
CA THR A 67 -7.42 5.46 -3.70
C THR A 67 -6.15 5.08 -4.47
N GLY A 68 -5.13 4.57 -3.78
CA GLY A 68 -3.86 4.16 -4.38
C GLY A 68 -3.91 2.83 -5.14
N SER A 69 -5.03 2.09 -5.06
CA SER A 69 -5.17 0.83 -5.79
C SER A 69 -5.06 0.98 -7.32
N THR A 70 -5.34 2.18 -7.84
CA THR A 70 -5.18 2.53 -9.26
C THR A 70 -3.83 3.18 -9.60
N ALA A 71 -2.93 3.33 -8.60
CA ALA A 71 -1.58 3.85 -8.77
C ALA A 71 -0.56 2.71 -8.97
N TYR A 72 0.53 2.70 -8.20
CA TYR A 72 1.61 1.73 -8.38
C TYR A 72 1.17 0.29 -8.08
N SER A 73 0.24 0.09 -7.12
CA SER A 73 -0.34 -1.23 -6.84
C SER A 73 -0.96 -1.86 -8.09
N PHE A 74 -1.71 -1.09 -8.90
CA PHE A 74 -2.28 -1.59 -10.14
C PHE A 74 -1.21 -2.02 -11.14
N SER A 75 -0.16 -1.21 -11.32
CA SER A 75 0.96 -1.54 -12.20
C SER A 75 1.70 -2.81 -11.78
N ALA A 76 1.67 -3.16 -10.48
CA ALA A 76 2.23 -4.38 -9.93
C ALA A 76 1.27 -5.59 -9.97
N GLY A 77 0.08 -5.44 -10.57
CA GLY A 77 -0.92 -6.51 -10.68
C GLY A 77 -1.92 -6.56 -9.51
N GLY A 78 -2.01 -5.52 -8.71
CA GLY A 78 -3.03 -5.36 -7.67
C GLY A 78 -4.43 -5.13 -8.26
N PRO A 79 -5.50 -5.45 -7.51
CA PRO A 79 -6.87 -5.21 -7.93
C PRO A 79 -7.24 -3.73 -7.84
N ILE A 80 -8.19 -3.29 -8.68
CA ILE A 80 -8.87 -2.01 -8.52
C ILE A 80 -9.85 -2.15 -7.35
N LEU A 81 -9.76 -1.25 -6.39
CA LEU A 81 -10.66 -1.18 -5.24
C LEU A 81 -11.59 0.01 -5.36
N ASP A 82 -12.83 -0.14 -4.90
CA ASP A 82 -13.72 0.99 -4.71
C ASP A 82 -13.09 1.98 -3.72
N ALA A 83 -12.96 3.25 -4.12
CA ALA A 83 -12.35 4.28 -3.30
C ALA A 83 -13.12 4.56 -1.99
N ALA A 84 -14.37 4.12 -1.87
CA ALA A 84 -15.18 4.19 -0.66
C ALA A 84 -14.96 3.00 0.28
N ALA A 85 -14.29 1.93 -0.17
CA ALA A 85 -14.03 0.74 0.65
C ALA A 85 -13.12 1.06 1.84
N ASP A 86 -13.32 0.34 2.93
CA ASP A 86 -12.52 0.48 4.16
C ASP A 86 -11.52 -0.67 4.31
N VAL A 87 -10.58 -0.73 3.37
CA VAL A 87 -9.60 -1.81 3.25
C VAL A 87 -8.21 -1.26 2.91
N LEU A 88 -7.21 -2.13 3.00
CA LEU A 88 -5.86 -1.93 2.46
C LEU A 88 -5.52 -3.13 1.57
N VAL A 89 -4.74 -2.93 0.52
CA VAL A 89 -4.26 -4.01 -0.34
C VAL A 89 -2.74 -4.11 -0.29
N LEU A 90 -2.24 -5.33 -0.07
CA LEU A 90 -0.83 -5.68 -0.18
C LEU A 90 -0.61 -6.30 -1.56
N THR A 91 0.30 -5.73 -2.34
CA THR A 91 0.65 -6.22 -3.68
C THR A 91 2.16 -6.48 -3.72
N PRO A 92 2.60 -7.75 -3.85
CA PRO A 92 4.00 -8.08 -4.10
C PRO A 92 4.44 -7.62 -5.49
N VAL A 93 5.67 -7.10 -5.61
CA VAL A 93 6.22 -6.64 -6.89
C VAL A 93 7.16 -7.71 -7.44
N CYS A 94 6.90 -8.18 -8.66
CA CYS A 94 7.71 -9.19 -9.33
C CYS A 94 8.02 -10.40 -8.44
N ALA A 95 7.00 -10.93 -7.76
CA ALA A 95 7.20 -12.05 -6.83
C ALA A 95 7.63 -13.32 -7.54
N HIS A 96 8.62 -14.01 -6.96
CA HIS A 96 9.14 -15.29 -7.46
C HIS A 96 8.39 -16.50 -6.88
N ASN A 97 7.48 -16.28 -5.94
CA ASN A 97 6.64 -17.35 -5.36
C ASN A 97 5.51 -17.71 -6.32
N VAL A 98 5.24 -19.01 -6.50
CA VAL A 98 4.22 -19.52 -7.42
C VAL A 98 2.79 -19.05 -7.08
N HIS A 99 2.53 -18.66 -5.83
CA HIS A 99 1.22 -18.25 -5.32
C HIS A 99 1.22 -16.89 -4.62
N ALA A 100 2.03 -15.96 -5.07
CA ALA A 100 2.11 -14.62 -4.50
C ALA A 100 0.97 -13.72 -5.04
N ALA A 101 -0.25 -13.97 -4.61
CA ALA A 101 -1.40 -13.12 -4.96
C ALA A 101 -1.45 -11.87 -4.07
N PRO A 102 -1.99 -10.74 -4.56
CA PRO A 102 -2.34 -9.61 -3.72
C PRO A 102 -3.34 -10.00 -2.62
N LEU A 103 -3.17 -9.45 -1.43
CA LEU A 103 -4.02 -9.68 -0.28
C LEU A 103 -4.76 -8.41 0.13
N VAL A 104 -6.05 -8.52 0.39
CA VAL A 104 -6.87 -7.40 0.88
C VAL A 104 -7.18 -7.60 2.36
N PHE A 105 -6.96 -6.57 3.15
CA PHE A 105 -7.18 -6.55 4.60
C PHE A 105 -8.21 -5.48 4.96
N ALA A 106 -8.98 -5.69 6.01
CA ALA A 106 -9.73 -4.62 6.63
C ALA A 106 -8.77 -3.53 7.12
N ALA A 107 -9.15 -2.26 7.00
CA ALA A 107 -8.25 -1.15 7.23
C ALA A 107 -7.82 -0.97 8.70
N ASP A 108 -8.55 -1.57 9.64
CA ASP A 108 -8.25 -1.57 11.07
C ASP A 108 -7.24 -2.65 11.48
N ARG A 109 -6.79 -3.52 10.56
CA ARG A 109 -5.76 -4.52 10.83
C ARG A 109 -4.39 -3.88 11.01
N HIS A 110 -3.60 -4.48 11.89
CA HIS A 110 -2.20 -4.11 12.12
C HIS A 110 -1.29 -5.03 11.31
N LEU A 111 -0.72 -4.48 10.25
CA LEU A 111 0.19 -5.20 9.39
C LEU A 111 1.63 -4.91 9.80
N LYS A 112 2.49 -5.93 9.74
CA LYS A 112 3.92 -5.78 9.95
C LYS A 112 4.66 -6.45 8.78
N ILE A 113 5.51 -5.67 8.12
CA ILE A 113 6.40 -6.14 7.06
C ILE A 113 7.81 -6.18 7.63
N ILE A 114 8.50 -7.30 7.43
CA ILE A 114 9.90 -7.47 7.80
C ILE A 114 10.66 -7.89 6.55
N ALA A 115 11.68 -7.10 6.15
CA ALA A 115 12.71 -7.59 5.24
C ALA A 115 13.59 -8.56 6.03
N ASP A 116 13.73 -9.82 5.57
CA ASP A 116 14.37 -10.87 6.35
C ASP A 116 15.82 -10.47 6.74
N ALA A 117 16.22 -10.88 7.94
CA ALA A 117 17.57 -10.60 8.45
C ALA A 117 18.69 -11.26 7.64
N GLU A 118 18.36 -12.28 6.84
CA GLU A 118 19.29 -12.96 5.95
C GLU A 118 19.48 -12.26 4.59
N ASN A 119 18.70 -11.20 4.31
CA ASN A 119 18.91 -10.38 3.12
C ASN A 119 20.31 -9.73 3.16
N ARG A 120 20.97 -9.69 2.01
CA ARG A 120 22.31 -9.10 1.89
C ARG A 120 22.32 -7.59 2.07
N ASP A 121 21.28 -6.96 1.55
CA ASP A 121 21.13 -5.52 1.48
C ASP A 121 19.96 -5.07 2.37
N GLY A 122 20.00 -3.82 2.81
CA GLY A 122 18.88 -3.16 3.45
C GLY A 122 17.74 -2.91 2.46
N SER A 123 16.65 -2.43 2.99
CA SER A 123 15.51 -1.96 2.22
C SER A 123 15.23 -0.50 2.53
N PHE A 124 14.33 0.12 1.78
CA PHE A 124 13.76 1.40 2.14
C PHE A 124 12.23 1.33 2.08
N ALA A 125 11.59 2.07 2.97
CA ALA A 125 10.17 2.34 2.93
C ALA A 125 9.94 3.76 2.39
N CYS A 126 8.91 3.95 1.56
CA CYS A 126 8.57 5.26 1.03
C CYS A 126 7.06 5.44 0.95
N ALA A 127 6.53 6.51 1.55
CA ALA A 127 5.13 6.88 1.53
C ALA A 127 4.88 7.95 0.46
N ASP A 128 3.93 7.72 -0.45
CA ASP A 128 3.53 8.61 -1.56
C ASP A 128 4.73 9.22 -2.32
N SER A 129 5.81 8.45 -2.52
CA SER A 129 7.04 8.86 -3.21
C SER A 129 7.77 10.06 -2.59
N SER A 130 7.44 10.46 -1.36
CA SER A 130 7.99 11.68 -0.74
C SER A 130 8.68 11.43 0.60
N ALA A 131 8.06 10.70 1.52
CA ALA A 131 8.62 10.41 2.83
C ALA A 131 9.32 9.05 2.81
N GLN A 132 10.65 9.04 2.96
CA GLN A 132 11.48 7.84 2.87
C GLN A 132 12.16 7.53 4.21
N CYS A 133 12.34 6.23 4.48
CA CYS A 133 13.10 5.70 5.61
C CYS A 133 13.89 4.48 5.16
N ASP A 134 15.18 4.44 5.46
CA ASP A 134 16.01 3.26 5.27
C ASP A 134 15.76 2.25 6.40
N LEU A 135 15.74 0.96 6.04
CA LEU A 135 15.54 -0.16 6.96
C LEU A 135 16.69 -1.15 6.82
N LEU A 136 17.27 -1.53 7.94
CA LEU A 136 18.27 -2.61 7.98
C LEU A 136 17.59 -3.99 7.87
N PRO A 137 18.33 -5.04 7.43
CA PRO A 137 17.80 -6.40 7.43
C PRO A 137 17.28 -6.80 8.83
N GLY A 138 16.08 -7.39 8.88
CA GLY A 138 15.41 -7.79 10.11
C GLY A 138 14.58 -6.69 10.79
N GLU A 139 14.69 -5.44 10.36
CA GLU A 139 13.85 -4.37 10.90
C GLU A 139 12.42 -4.44 10.34
N SER A 140 11.49 -3.92 11.12
CA SER A 140 10.07 -4.00 10.81
C SER A 140 9.48 -2.64 10.45
N LEU A 141 8.56 -2.68 9.50
CA LEU A 141 7.63 -1.61 9.17
C LEU A 141 6.24 -2.01 9.66
N LEU A 142 5.61 -1.16 10.46
CA LEU A 142 4.24 -1.33 10.95
C LEU A 142 3.31 -0.49 10.11
N VAL A 143 2.17 -1.04 9.72
CA VAL A 143 1.20 -0.34 8.86
C VAL A 143 -0.22 -0.64 9.28
N THR A 144 -1.05 0.38 9.31
CA THR A 144 -2.49 0.26 9.57
C THR A 144 -3.25 1.36 8.82
N GLY A 145 -4.56 1.29 8.75
CA GLY A 145 -5.37 2.42 8.27
C GLY A 145 -5.27 3.58 9.25
N CYS A 146 -4.95 4.76 8.75
CA CYS A 146 -4.90 5.97 9.56
C CYS A 146 -6.27 6.28 10.17
N GLY A 147 -6.30 6.74 11.42
CA GLY A 147 -7.52 7.20 12.09
C GLY A 147 -8.17 8.43 11.44
N GLN A 148 -7.35 9.22 10.74
CA GLN A 148 -7.81 10.38 9.96
C GLN A 148 -8.25 9.95 8.55
N ARG A 149 -9.10 10.79 7.94
CA ARG A 149 -9.52 10.63 6.55
C ARG A 149 -9.31 11.92 5.78
N LEU A 150 -8.87 11.78 4.55
CA LEU A 150 -8.83 12.91 3.62
C LEU A 150 -10.26 13.16 3.09
N ARG A 151 -10.71 14.42 3.16
CA ARG A 151 -11.97 14.85 2.58
C ARG A 151 -11.74 15.54 1.25
N LEU A 152 -12.29 14.96 0.19
CA LEU A 152 -12.24 15.52 -1.16
C LEU A 152 -13.61 16.02 -1.57
N ILE A 153 -13.66 17.11 -2.32
CA ILE A 153 -14.87 17.55 -2.99
C ILE A 153 -15.13 16.60 -4.17
N ALA A 154 -16.30 15.98 -4.17
CA ALA A 154 -16.74 15.11 -5.26
C ALA A 154 -18.01 15.69 -5.89
N PHE A 155 -18.08 15.68 -7.21
CA PHE A 155 -19.24 16.13 -7.96
C PHE A 155 -20.17 14.96 -8.30
N ASP A 156 -19.61 13.78 -8.54
CA ASP A 156 -20.35 12.52 -8.70
C ASP A 156 -19.42 11.32 -8.38
N ASP A 157 -19.65 10.66 -7.22
CA ASP A 157 -18.81 9.54 -6.79
C ASP A 157 -19.10 8.22 -7.54
N ALA A 158 -20.36 8.01 -7.98
CA ALA A 158 -20.75 6.79 -8.68
C ALA A 158 -20.16 6.74 -10.10
N GLU A 159 -20.18 7.88 -10.79
CA GLU A 159 -19.56 8.00 -12.12
C GLU A 159 -18.05 7.87 -12.06
N GLN A 160 -17.40 8.31 -10.98
CA GLN A 160 -15.95 8.23 -10.83
C GLN A 160 -15.44 6.78 -10.81
N PHE A 161 -16.06 5.90 -10.03
CA PHE A 161 -15.66 4.49 -9.99
C PHE A 161 -15.90 3.79 -11.33
N HIS A 162 -17.05 4.07 -11.97
CA HIS A 162 -17.37 3.54 -13.29
C HIS A 162 -16.34 3.99 -14.35
N ALA A 163 -15.98 5.29 -14.34
CA ALA A 163 -14.98 5.83 -15.27
C ALA A 163 -13.60 5.20 -15.05
N ILE A 164 -13.20 4.97 -13.80
CA ILE A 164 -11.94 4.27 -13.48
C ILE A 164 -11.97 2.84 -14.02
N CYS A 165 -13.04 2.09 -13.77
CA CYS A 165 -13.17 0.73 -14.28
C CYS A 165 -13.07 0.69 -15.82
N LEU A 166 -13.78 1.58 -16.53
CA LEU A 166 -13.72 1.66 -17.99
C LEU A 166 -12.31 2.02 -18.49
N LEU A 167 -11.62 2.96 -17.83
CA LEU A 167 -10.29 3.39 -18.24
C LEU A 167 -9.27 2.25 -18.21
N TYR A 168 -9.36 1.36 -17.21
CA TYR A 168 -8.39 0.28 -17.00
C TYR A 168 -8.82 -1.09 -17.56
N THR A 169 -10.08 -1.24 -17.96
CA THR A 169 -10.61 -2.53 -18.45
C THR A 169 -11.07 -2.48 -19.91
N SER A 170 -11.08 -1.29 -20.52
CA SER A 170 -11.39 -1.17 -21.95
C SER A 170 -10.22 -1.68 -22.81
N PRO A 171 -10.50 -2.40 -23.91
CA PRO A 171 -9.49 -2.92 -24.82
C PRO A 171 -8.70 -1.83 -25.53
#